data_e43ade8038b03d17e80df728a6a1e50d
#
_entry.id   e43ade8038b03d17e80df728a6a1e50d
#
_cell.length_a   1.000
_cell.length_b   1.000
_cell.length_c   1.000
_cell.angle_alpha   90.00
_cell.angle_beta   90.00
_cell.angle_gamma   90.00
#
_symmetry.space_group_name_H-M   'P 1'
#
loop_
_entity.id
_entity.type
_entity.pdbx_description
1 polymer ?
#
loop_
_entity_poly.entity_id
_entity_poly.type
_entity_poly.pdbx_seq_one_letter_code
_entity_poly.pdbx_strand_id
1 'polypeptide(L)'
;MEQVFSYIISLGASVMMPIIFTVIGLCIGMKFGKALKSGLFVGVGFVGLGVVTALLTTNFNDPLKAISDIYHLQLNVFDMGWPAAAAVAYNTAVGALIIPICLGVNLLMLLTKTTRTVNIDLWNYWHFAFIGAVAYFVMGESLAWGYFAAIICYIITLVFADLTAEKFQKYYDLDGISIPQPFCQSFTPFAICFNKLFDLIPGFSKLDIDAEGLKKKFGVLGEPLVLGVIVGALIGWAAELD
;
A
#
# COMPACT_ATOMS: atom_id res chain seq x y z
N MET A 1 -22.83 13.53 -11.76
CA MET A 1 -21.66 12.63 -11.84
C MET A 1 -20.90 12.58 -10.53
N GLU A 2 -20.65 13.72 -9.90
CA GLU A 2 -19.95 13.83 -8.62
C GLU A 2 -20.57 12.98 -7.49
N GLN A 3 -21.89 13.03 -7.33
CA GLN A 3 -22.60 12.22 -6.32
C GLN A 3 -22.50 10.71 -6.55
N VAL A 4 -22.51 10.26 -7.81
CA VAL A 4 -22.36 8.84 -8.15
C VAL A 4 -20.91 8.39 -7.84
N PHE A 5 -19.92 9.23 -8.17
CA PHE A 5 -18.51 8.94 -7.89
C PHE A 5 -18.25 8.88 -6.37
N SER A 6 -18.76 9.85 -5.62
CA SER A 6 -18.66 9.86 -4.15
C SER A 6 -19.36 8.65 -3.51
N TYR A 7 -20.52 8.25 -4.02
CA TYR A 7 -21.20 7.05 -3.56
C TYR A 7 -20.36 5.79 -3.82
N ILE A 8 -19.82 5.64 -5.04
CA ILE A 8 -18.96 4.50 -5.40
C ILE A 8 -17.74 4.43 -4.48
N ILE A 9 -17.07 5.57 -4.23
CA ILE A 9 -15.91 5.63 -3.32
C ILE A 9 -16.31 5.28 -1.89
N SER A 10 -17.49 5.72 -1.43
CA SER A 10 -17.98 5.44 -0.08
C SER A 10 -18.22 3.94 0.19
N LEU A 11 -18.40 3.13 -0.86
CA LEU A 11 -18.55 1.67 -0.73
C LEU A 11 -17.28 0.97 -0.23
N GLY A 12 -16.15 1.64 -0.32
CA GLY A 12 -14.86 1.12 0.15
C GLY A 12 -14.25 0.01 -0.73
N ALA A 13 -13.01 -0.36 -0.42
CA ALA A 13 -12.26 -1.33 -1.20
C ALA A 13 -12.90 -2.72 -1.23
N SER A 14 -13.52 -3.14 -0.14
CA SER A 14 -14.18 -4.45 -0.04
C SER A 14 -15.32 -4.67 -1.04
N VAL A 15 -15.94 -3.60 -1.54
CA VAL A 15 -16.98 -3.64 -2.57
C VAL A 15 -16.43 -3.25 -3.94
N MET A 16 -15.60 -2.21 -3.99
CA MET A 16 -15.04 -1.70 -5.24
C MET A 16 -14.12 -2.71 -5.93
N MET A 17 -13.22 -3.33 -5.18
CA MET A 17 -12.21 -4.23 -5.75
C MET A 17 -12.83 -5.50 -6.37
N PRO A 18 -13.82 -6.17 -5.77
CA PRO A 18 -14.57 -7.24 -6.43
C PRO A 18 -15.13 -6.85 -7.80
N ILE A 19 -15.71 -5.66 -7.90
CA ILE A 19 -16.29 -5.16 -9.15
C ILE A 19 -15.18 -4.95 -10.18
N ILE A 20 -14.11 -4.22 -9.81
CA ILE A 20 -12.99 -3.93 -10.69
C ILE A 20 -12.34 -5.22 -11.20
N PHE A 21 -12.00 -6.16 -10.32
CA PHE A 21 -11.37 -7.42 -10.72
C PHE A 21 -12.30 -8.33 -11.53
N THR A 22 -13.60 -8.27 -11.28
CA THR A 22 -14.58 -8.97 -12.13
C THR A 22 -14.59 -8.40 -13.54
N VAL A 23 -14.63 -7.06 -13.68
CA VAL A 23 -14.60 -6.38 -14.98
C VAL A 23 -13.29 -6.66 -15.72
N ILE A 24 -12.15 -6.54 -15.04
CA ILE A 24 -10.83 -6.87 -15.61
C ILE A 24 -10.82 -8.33 -16.10
N GLY A 25 -11.28 -9.26 -15.27
CA GLY A 25 -11.37 -10.68 -15.62
C GLY A 25 -12.19 -10.90 -16.91
N LEU A 26 -13.31 -10.20 -17.06
CA LEU A 26 -14.11 -10.24 -18.28
C LEU A 26 -13.37 -9.65 -19.50
N CYS A 27 -12.68 -8.53 -19.32
CA CYS A 27 -11.91 -7.88 -20.39
C CYS A 27 -10.77 -8.77 -20.91
N ILE A 28 -10.16 -9.60 -20.06
CA ILE A 28 -9.13 -10.58 -20.47
C ILE A 28 -9.71 -11.92 -20.94
N GLY A 29 -11.03 -12.02 -21.14
CA GLY A 29 -11.69 -13.19 -21.70
C GLY A 29 -12.04 -14.30 -20.72
N MET A 30 -12.04 -14.05 -19.41
CA MET A 30 -12.53 -15.03 -18.43
C MET A 30 -14.05 -15.22 -18.54
N LYS A 31 -14.53 -16.44 -18.27
CA LYS A 31 -15.97 -16.70 -18.12
C LYS A 31 -16.51 -15.94 -16.91
N PHE A 32 -17.72 -15.35 -17.02
CA PHE A 32 -18.33 -14.50 -15.99
C PHE A 32 -18.27 -15.12 -14.57
N GLY A 33 -18.67 -16.39 -14.42
CA GLY A 33 -18.67 -17.05 -13.11
C GLY A 33 -17.25 -17.17 -12.50
N LYS A 34 -16.22 -17.38 -13.33
CA LYS A 34 -14.83 -17.43 -12.87
C LYS A 34 -14.31 -16.04 -12.50
N ALA A 35 -14.59 -15.03 -13.32
CA ALA A 35 -14.23 -13.64 -13.05
C ALA A 35 -14.90 -13.12 -11.76
N LEU A 36 -16.21 -13.36 -11.60
CA LEU A 36 -16.97 -12.98 -10.41
C LEU A 36 -16.42 -13.67 -9.15
N LYS A 37 -16.16 -14.98 -9.22
CA LYS A 37 -15.57 -15.73 -8.10
C LYS A 37 -14.23 -15.15 -7.69
N SER A 38 -13.35 -14.85 -8.64
CA SER A 38 -12.04 -14.24 -8.36
C SER A 38 -12.20 -12.86 -7.72
N GLY A 39 -13.09 -12.01 -8.25
CA GLY A 39 -13.40 -10.71 -7.66
C GLY A 39 -13.91 -10.82 -6.23
N LEU A 40 -14.83 -11.75 -5.95
CA LEU A 40 -15.37 -11.96 -4.60
C LEU A 40 -14.29 -12.43 -3.61
N PHE A 41 -13.35 -13.29 -4.02
CA PHE A 41 -12.22 -13.68 -3.16
C PHE A 41 -11.36 -12.47 -2.78
N VAL A 42 -11.11 -11.56 -3.72
CA VAL A 42 -10.40 -10.30 -3.43
C VAL A 42 -11.18 -9.48 -2.40
N GLY A 43 -12.50 -9.36 -2.54
CA GLY A 43 -13.36 -8.66 -1.57
C GLY A 43 -13.29 -9.26 -0.17
N VAL A 44 -13.37 -10.58 -0.06
CA VAL A 44 -13.22 -11.30 1.22
C VAL A 44 -11.86 -11.01 1.84
N GLY A 45 -10.78 -10.99 1.03
CA GLY A 45 -9.44 -10.60 1.48
C GLY A 45 -9.41 -9.19 2.07
N PHE A 46 -10.03 -8.21 1.41
CA PHE A 46 -10.11 -6.83 1.91
C PHE A 46 -10.92 -6.72 3.21
N VAL A 47 -12.02 -7.46 3.35
CA VAL A 47 -12.79 -7.52 4.61
C VAL A 47 -11.91 -8.11 5.73
N GLY A 48 -11.24 -9.24 5.46
CA GLY A 48 -10.33 -9.87 6.42
C GLY A 48 -9.19 -8.94 6.85
N LEU A 49 -8.56 -8.26 5.89
CA LEU A 49 -7.53 -7.26 6.17
C LEU A 49 -8.07 -6.12 7.04
N GLY A 50 -9.28 -5.61 6.73
CA GLY A 50 -9.93 -4.58 7.53
C GLY A 50 -10.16 -5.00 8.98
N VAL A 51 -10.61 -6.23 9.21
CA VAL A 51 -10.81 -6.78 10.58
C VAL A 51 -9.49 -6.87 11.33
N VAL A 52 -8.44 -7.41 10.71
CA VAL A 52 -7.12 -7.51 11.34
C VAL A 52 -6.54 -6.13 11.64
N THR A 53 -6.65 -5.19 10.70
CA THR A 53 -6.18 -3.82 10.90
C THR A 53 -6.93 -3.13 12.05
N ALA A 54 -8.26 -3.28 12.11
CA ALA A 54 -9.06 -2.74 13.21
C ALA A 54 -8.64 -3.31 14.57
N LEU A 55 -8.42 -4.63 14.66
CA LEU A 55 -7.92 -5.29 15.87
C LEU A 55 -6.54 -4.75 16.27
N LEU A 56 -5.61 -4.60 15.33
CA LEU A 56 -4.30 -4.02 15.60
C LEU A 56 -4.44 -2.59 16.11
N THR A 57 -5.12 -1.72 15.39
CA THR A 57 -5.29 -0.31 15.75
C THR A 57 -5.93 -0.15 17.13
N THR A 58 -7.00 -0.91 17.40
CA THR A 58 -7.68 -0.83 18.70
C THR A 58 -6.79 -1.25 19.86
N ASN A 59 -5.97 -2.29 19.69
CA ASN A 59 -5.12 -2.79 20.78
C ASN A 59 -3.78 -2.06 20.91
N PHE A 60 -3.30 -1.41 19.85
CA PHE A 60 -2.00 -0.70 19.89
C PHE A 60 -2.11 0.79 20.17
N ASN A 61 -3.27 1.42 19.98
CA ASN A 61 -3.40 2.86 20.21
C ASN A 61 -3.11 3.26 21.65
N ASP A 62 -3.67 2.58 22.65
CA ASP A 62 -3.47 2.91 24.06
C ASP A 62 -2.01 2.67 24.51
N PRO A 63 -1.37 1.52 24.22
CA PRO A 63 0.07 1.33 24.47
C PRO A 63 0.96 2.37 23.81
N LEU A 64 0.72 2.71 22.53
CA LEU A 64 1.53 3.71 21.82
C LEU A 64 1.36 5.10 22.41
N LYS A 65 0.15 5.46 22.84
CA LYS A 65 -0.12 6.72 23.53
C LYS A 65 0.59 6.77 24.89
N ALA A 66 0.51 5.69 25.67
CA ALA A 66 1.21 5.60 26.96
C ALA A 66 2.73 5.73 26.80
N ILE A 67 3.33 5.05 25.82
CA ILE A 67 4.76 5.19 25.49
C ILE A 67 5.07 6.64 25.09
N SER A 68 4.25 7.27 24.25
CA SER A 68 4.44 8.67 23.86
C SER A 68 4.43 9.62 25.05
N ASP A 69 3.51 9.42 26.00
CA ASP A 69 3.39 10.24 27.20
C ASP A 69 4.56 10.00 28.18
N ILE A 70 4.95 8.74 28.43
CA ILE A 70 6.04 8.35 29.33
C ILE A 70 7.38 8.91 28.84
N TYR A 71 7.67 8.74 27.55
CA TYR A 71 8.95 9.17 26.95
C TYR A 71 8.93 10.61 26.42
N HIS A 72 7.85 11.36 26.67
CA HIS A 72 7.65 12.75 26.24
C HIS A 72 7.85 12.93 24.72
N LEU A 73 7.41 11.95 23.94
CA LEU A 73 7.48 11.99 22.49
C LEU A 73 6.42 12.97 21.98
N GLN A 74 6.84 14.05 21.36
CA GLN A 74 5.92 15.00 20.71
C GLN A 74 5.50 14.48 19.33
N LEU A 75 4.71 13.40 19.30
CA LEU A 75 4.17 12.82 18.08
C LEU A 75 2.75 13.33 17.86
N ASN A 76 2.56 14.21 16.89
CA ASN A 76 1.24 14.53 16.38
C ASN A 76 0.81 13.41 15.43
N VAL A 77 0.29 12.31 15.97
CA VAL A 77 -0.26 11.21 15.19
C VAL A 77 -1.73 11.48 14.93
N PHE A 78 -2.08 11.77 13.71
CA PHE A 78 -3.45 11.87 13.25
C PHE A 78 -3.76 10.65 12.35
N ASP A 79 -4.21 9.57 12.96
CA ASP A 79 -4.59 8.37 12.23
C ASP A 79 -6.06 8.47 11.80
N MET A 80 -6.26 8.76 10.53
CA MET A 80 -7.59 8.73 9.90
C MET A 80 -7.96 7.32 9.42
N GLY A 81 -7.01 6.40 9.40
CA GLY A 81 -7.12 5.17 8.63
C GLY A 81 -7.10 5.42 7.12
N TRP A 82 -6.54 4.48 6.38
CA TRP A 82 -6.40 4.60 4.93
C TRP A 82 -7.72 4.76 4.14
N PRO A 83 -8.87 4.17 4.55
CA PRO A 83 -10.13 4.37 3.82
C PRO A 83 -10.63 5.82 3.91
N ALA A 84 -10.51 6.44 5.07
CA ALA A 84 -10.89 7.85 5.25
C ALA A 84 -9.92 8.78 4.52
N ALA A 85 -8.62 8.51 4.59
CA ALA A 85 -7.61 9.27 3.84
C ALA A 85 -7.85 9.19 2.33
N ALA A 86 -8.19 8.02 1.80
CA ALA A 86 -8.56 7.83 0.39
C ALA A 86 -9.82 8.62 0.02
N ALA A 87 -10.87 8.56 0.83
CA ALA A 87 -12.11 9.30 0.60
C ALA A 87 -11.85 10.82 0.60
N VAL A 88 -11.09 11.33 1.56
CA VAL A 88 -10.71 12.75 1.61
C VAL A 88 -9.90 13.15 0.38
N ALA A 89 -8.89 12.36 0.00
CA ALA A 89 -8.05 12.65 -1.16
C ALA A 89 -8.85 12.74 -2.47
N TYR A 90 -9.74 11.79 -2.71
CA TYR A 90 -10.59 11.80 -3.91
C TYR A 90 -11.62 12.93 -3.94
N ASN A 91 -12.06 13.43 -2.78
CA ASN A 91 -12.99 14.55 -2.69
C ASN A 91 -12.32 15.93 -2.85
N THR A 92 -10.99 15.98 -3.02
CA THR A 92 -10.30 17.23 -3.32
C THR A 92 -10.45 17.62 -4.80
N ALA A 93 -10.18 18.88 -5.10
CA ALA A 93 -10.18 19.38 -6.48
C ALA A 93 -9.17 18.63 -7.38
N VAL A 94 -8.04 18.19 -6.82
CA VAL A 94 -7.04 17.36 -7.51
C VAL A 94 -7.56 15.93 -7.67
N GLY A 95 -8.16 15.38 -6.62
CA GLY A 95 -8.66 14.00 -6.60
C GLY A 95 -9.75 13.73 -7.65
N ALA A 96 -10.55 14.73 -7.96
CA ALA A 96 -11.65 14.61 -8.92
C ALA A 96 -11.23 14.11 -10.32
N LEU A 97 -10.03 14.48 -10.78
CA LEU A 97 -9.51 14.10 -12.10
C LEU A 97 -8.26 13.23 -12.05
N ILE A 98 -7.82 12.79 -10.86
CA ILE A 98 -6.55 12.07 -10.73
C ILE A 98 -6.53 10.76 -11.52
N ILE A 99 -7.63 10.02 -11.56
CA ILE A 99 -7.72 8.75 -12.27
C ILE A 99 -7.52 8.94 -13.78
N PRO A 100 -8.30 9.77 -14.48
CA PRO A 100 -8.09 9.96 -15.92
C PRO A 100 -6.74 10.60 -16.24
N ILE A 101 -6.20 11.49 -15.40
CA ILE A 101 -4.88 12.10 -15.62
C ILE A 101 -3.78 11.04 -15.50
N CYS A 102 -3.76 10.25 -14.43
CA CYS A 102 -2.74 9.23 -14.25
C CYS A 102 -2.84 8.11 -15.29
N LEU A 103 -4.05 7.70 -15.68
CA LEU A 103 -4.23 6.76 -16.79
C LEU A 103 -3.71 7.34 -18.12
N GLY A 104 -3.96 8.62 -18.39
CA GLY A 104 -3.41 9.32 -19.57
C GLY A 104 -1.89 9.35 -19.57
N VAL A 105 -1.28 9.64 -18.42
CA VAL A 105 0.19 9.61 -18.25
C VAL A 105 0.73 8.19 -18.46
N ASN A 106 0.09 7.16 -17.88
CA ASN A 106 0.51 5.78 -18.09
C ASN A 106 0.43 5.38 -19.56
N LEU A 107 -0.67 5.73 -20.24
CA LEU A 107 -0.82 5.48 -21.67
C LEU A 107 0.28 6.16 -22.50
N LEU A 108 0.59 7.43 -22.22
CA LEU A 108 1.69 8.14 -22.87
C LEU A 108 3.03 7.45 -22.64
N MET A 109 3.31 7.04 -21.41
CA MET A 109 4.56 6.34 -21.07
C MET A 109 4.65 4.97 -21.76
N LEU A 110 3.55 4.26 -21.90
CA LEU A 110 3.49 3.00 -22.66
C LEU A 110 3.73 3.21 -24.14
N LEU A 111 3.08 4.22 -24.75
CA LEU A 111 3.25 4.57 -26.17
C LEU A 111 4.68 5.02 -26.48
N THR A 112 5.30 5.78 -25.59
CA THR A 112 6.71 6.22 -25.71
C THR A 112 7.71 5.17 -25.26
N LYS A 113 7.23 3.99 -24.80
CA LYS A 113 8.07 2.90 -24.27
C LYS A 113 8.97 3.30 -23.10
N THR A 114 8.57 4.30 -22.33
CA THR A 114 9.27 4.75 -21.12
C THR A 114 8.85 3.97 -19.88
N THR A 115 7.78 3.16 -19.96
CA THR A 115 7.39 2.16 -18.98
C THR A 115 6.89 0.90 -19.67
N ARG A 116 6.98 -0.24 -18.98
CA ARG A 116 6.36 -1.52 -19.37
C ARG A 116 5.15 -1.84 -18.48
N THR A 117 4.99 -1.09 -17.41
CA THR A 117 3.96 -1.31 -16.40
C THR A 117 2.64 -0.65 -16.82
N VAL A 118 1.57 -1.44 -16.83
CA VAL A 118 0.19 -0.96 -16.91
C VAL A 118 -0.36 -0.90 -15.49
N ASN A 119 -0.58 0.31 -14.97
CA ASN A 119 -1.12 0.47 -13.63
C ASN A 119 -2.66 0.43 -13.67
N ILE A 120 -3.23 -0.71 -13.32
CA ILE A 120 -4.67 -0.96 -13.25
C ILE A 120 -5.23 -0.90 -11.84
N ASP A 121 -4.40 -0.61 -10.85
CA ASP A 121 -4.80 -0.49 -9.45
C ASP A 121 -5.40 0.89 -9.17
N LEU A 122 -6.55 1.13 -9.79
CA LEU A 122 -7.25 2.42 -9.73
C LEU A 122 -7.62 2.83 -8.31
N TRP A 123 -7.82 1.86 -7.42
CA TRP A 123 -8.08 2.15 -6.02
C TRP A 123 -6.90 2.89 -5.37
N ASN A 124 -5.69 2.43 -5.58
CA ASN A 124 -4.49 3.03 -4.98
C ASN A 124 -4.09 4.37 -5.62
N TYR A 125 -4.81 4.86 -6.62
CA TYR A 125 -4.60 6.21 -7.15
C TYR A 125 -4.89 7.31 -6.14
N TRP A 126 -5.58 7.00 -5.04
CA TRP A 126 -5.77 7.95 -3.94
C TRP A 126 -4.45 8.46 -3.36
N HIS A 127 -3.37 7.68 -3.40
CA HIS A 127 -2.06 8.13 -2.95
C HIS A 127 -1.57 9.34 -3.77
N PHE A 128 -1.74 9.29 -5.09
CA PHE A 128 -1.38 10.38 -5.98
C PHE A 128 -2.32 11.57 -5.80
N ALA A 129 -3.60 11.31 -5.58
CA ALA A 129 -4.58 12.33 -5.21
C ALA A 129 -4.19 13.03 -3.91
N PHE A 130 -3.76 12.26 -2.90
CA PHE A 130 -3.34 12.79 -1.60
C PHE A 130 -2.10 13.67 -1.71
N ILE A 131 -1.06 13.19 -2.40
CA ILE A 131 0.17 13.97 -2.64
C ILE A 131 -0.16 15.25 -3.40
N GLY A 132 -0.97 15.15 -4.44
CA GLY A 132 -1.40 16.30 -5.22
C GLY A 132 -2.26 17.27 -4.40
N ALA A 133 -3.13 16.77 -3.52
CA ALA A 133 -3.92 17.63 -2.65
C ALA A 133 -3.05 18.39 -1.63
N VAL A 134 -2.07 17.72 -1.03
CA VAL A 134 -1.10 18.39 -0.15
C VAL A 134 -0.37 19.49 -0.89
N ALA A 135 0.15 19.22 -2.09
CA ALA A 135 0.83 20.23 -2.90
C ALA A 135 -0.13 21.38 -3.29
N TYR A 136 -1.37 21.08 -3.65
CA TYR A 136 -2.41 22.06 -3.94
C TYR A 136 -2.59 23.06 -2.79
N PHE A 137 -2.80 22.56 -1.56
CA PHE A 137 -3.02 23.41 -0.39
C PHE A 137 -1.75 24.20 0.01
N VAL A 138 -0.60 23.55 0.03
CA VAL A 138 0.67 24.20 0.40
C VAL A 138 1.06 25.31 -0.59
N MET A 139 0.71 25.14 -1.87
CA MET A 139 1.03 26.09 -2.93
C MET A 139 -0.10 27.09 -3.23
N GLY A 140 -0.92 27.41 -2.22
CA GLY A 140 -1.97 28.44 -2.31
C GLY A 140 -3.13 28.04 -3.21
N GLU A 141 -3.59 26.81 -3.10
CA GLU A 141 -4.71 26.24 -3.84
C GLU A 141 -4.49 26.20 -5.37
N SER A 142 -3.24 25.96 -5.77
CA SER A 142 -2.87 25.90 -7.18
C SER A 142 -3.06 24.47 -7.74
N LEU A 143 -4.07 24.28 -8.61
CA LEU A 143 -4.30 23.01 -9.30
C LEU A 143 -3.09 22.58 -10.15
N ALA A 144 -2.36 23.54 -10.74
CA ALA A 144 -1.18 23.24 -11.54
C ALA A 144 -0.09 22.55 -10.71
N TRP A 145 0.20 23.06 -9.52
CA TRP A 145 1.15 22.44 -8.59
C TRP A 145 0.63 21.11 -8.03
N GLY A 146 -0.68 21.01 -7.74
CA GLY A 146 -1.30 19.77 -7.30
C GLY A 146 -1.12 18.65 -8.32
N TYR A 147 -1.52 18.87 -9.57
CA TYR A 147 -1.34 17.85 -10.62
C TYR A 147 0.12 17.62 -10.97
N PHE A 148 0.96 18.63 -10.96
CA PHE A 148 2.40 18.47 -11.20
C PHE A 148 3.01 17.50 -10.19
N ALA A 149 2.77 17.70 -8.89
CA ALA A 149 3.28 16.82 -7.83
C ALA A 149 2.74 15.38 -7.97
N ALA A 150 1.45 15.24 -8.23
CA ALA A 150 0.83 13.93 -8.44
C ALA A 150 1.43 13.19 -9.64
N ILE A 151 1.58 13.85 -10.78
CA ILE A 151 2.13 13.28 -12.02
C ILE A 151 3.60 12.88 -11.82
N ILE A 152 4.42 13.73 -11.22
CA ILE A 152 5.83 13.41 -10.95
C ILE A 152 5.93 12.17 -10.04
N CYS A 153 5.14 12.13 -8.96
CA CYS A 153 5.12 10.96 -8.08
C CYS A 153 4.67 9.69 -8.82
N TYR A 154 3.67 9.81 -9.70
CA TYR A 154 3.18 8.70 -10.50
C TYR A 154 4.24 8.16 -11.46
N ILE A 155 4.92 9.07 -12.20
CA ILE A 155 6.02 8.69 -13.12
C ILE A 155 7.14 7.98 -12.35
N ILE A 156 7.59 8.55 -11.24
CA ILE A 156 8.64 7.94 -10.40
C ILE A 156 8.22 6.54 -9.95
N THR A 157 6.97 6.40 -9.51
CA THR A 157 6.42 5.10 -9.07
C THR A 157 6.45 4.05 -10.20
N LEU A 158 6.06 4.42 -11.43
CA LEU A 158 6.11 3.53 -12.59
C LEU A 158 7.54 3.14 -12.95
N VAL A 159 8.48 4.09 -12.93
CA VAL A 159 9.90 3.82 -13.22
C VAL A 159 10.48 2.84 -12.19
N PHE A 160 10.22 3.06 -10.90
CA PHE A 160 10.68 2.12 -9.88
C PHE A 160 9.99 0.76 -9.95
N ALA A 161 8.69 0.72 -10.34
CA ALA A 161 7.99 -0.53 -10.58
C ALA A 161 8.66 -1.34 -11.69
N ASP A 162 9.04 -0.70 -12.79
CA ASP A 162 9.77 -1.35 -13.89
C ASP A 162 11.16 -1.85 -13.46
N LEU A 163 11.91 -1.05 -12.69
CA LEU A 163 13.25 -1.40 -12.22
C LEU A 163 13.25 -2.58 -11.25
N THR A 164 12.16 -2.77 -10.52
CA THR A 164 12.05 -3.81 -9.49
C THR A 164 11.22 -5.02 -9.94
N ALA A 165 10.54 -4.93 -11.08
CA ALA A 165 9.60 -5.95 -11.58
C ALA A 165 10.20 -7.36 -11.58
N GLU A 166 11.40 -7.56 -12.16
CA GLU A 166 12.03 -8.87 -12.26
C GLU A 166 12.33 -9.49 -10.88
N LYS A 167 12.72 -8.66 -9.90
CA LYS A 167 12.96 -9.13 -8.53
C LYS A 167 11.68 -9.55 -7.85
N PHE A 168 10.61 -8.77 -8.00
CA PHE A 168 9.31 -9.11 -7.46
C PHE A 168 8.74 -10.38 -8.09
N GLN A 169 8.80 -10.48 -9.42
CA GLN A 169 8.34 -11.66 -10.16
C GLN A 169 9.06 -12.94 -9.69
N LYS A 170 10.37 -12.88 -9.55
CA LYS A 170 11.18 -14.01 -9.09
C LYS A 170 10.90 -14.37 -7.63
N TYR A 171 10.70 -13.38 -6.77
CA TYR A 171 10.48 -13.61 -5.34
C TYR A 171 9.10 -14.21 -5.05
N TYR A 172 8.06 -13.72 -5.73
CA TYR A 172 6.68 -14.14 -5.52
C TYR A 172 6.21 -15.23 -6.50
N ASP A 173 7.05 -15.66 -7.43
CA ASP A 173 6.69 -16.59 -8.52
C ASP A 173 5.48 -16.11 -9.33
N LEU A 174 5.50 -14.82 -9.71
CA LEU A 174 4.42 -14.14 -10.39
C LEU A 174 4.92 -13.47 -11.68
N ASP A 175 4.94 -14.21 -12.77
CA ASP A 175 5.38 -13.70 -14.08
C ASP A 175 4.53 -12.52 -14.56
N GLY A 176 5.20 -11.51 -15.13
CA GLY A 176 4.54 -10.37 -15.77
C GLY A 176 3.93 -9.35 -14.80
N ILE A 177 4.08 -9.52 -13.49
CA ILE A 177 3.58 -8.61 -12.47
C ILE A 177 4.64 -7.58 -12.09
N SER A 178 4.23 -6.31 -11.99
CA SER A 178 4.99 -5.23 -11.33
C SER A 178 4.13 -4.58 -10.25
N ILE A 179 4.76 -3.86 -9.31
CA ILE A 179 4.06 -3.27 -8.17
C ILE A 179 4.19 -1.74 -8.23
N PRO A 180 3.36 -1.03 -9.00
CA PRO A 180 3.37 0.43 -9.11
C PRO A 180 2.63 1.09 -7.94
N GLN A 181 3.01 0.75 -6.72
CA GLN A 181 2.40 1.25 -5.49
C GLN A 181 3.36 2.22 -4.80
N PRO A 182 2.96 3.49 -4.55
CA PRO A 182 3.86 4.55 -4.10
C PRO A 182 4.57 4.24 -2.79
N PHE A 183 3.89 3.69 -1.79
CA PHE A 183 4.54 3.35 -0.52
C PHE A 183 5.62 2.28 -0.69
N CYS A 184 5.34 1.20 -1.42
CA CYS A 184 6.35 0.19 -1.72
C CYS A 184 7.54 0.80 -2.45
N GLN A 185 7.28 1.62 -3.47
CA GLN A 185 8.34 2.18 -4.30
C GLN A 185 9.13 3.30 -3.62
N SER A 186 8.55 4.03 -2.67
CA SER A 186 9.28 5.05 -1.89
C SER A 186 10.35 4.42 -0.99
N PHE A 187 10.12 3.20 -0.48
CA PHE A 187 11.10 2.47 0.33
C PHE A 187 12.11 1.67 -0.50
N THR A 188 11.89 1.48 -1.79
CA THR A 188 12.76 0.69 -2.67
C THR A 188 14.22 1.16 -2.67
N PRO A 189 14.55 2.47 -2.77
CA PRO A 189 15.94 2.93 -2.71
C PRO A 189 16.63 2.56 -1.40
N PHE A 190 15.91 2.71 -0.30
CA PHE A 190 16.41 2.34 1.03
C PHE A 190 16.64 0.82 1.13
N ALA A 191 15.67 0.02 0.69
CA ALA A 191 15.80 -1.43 0.66
C ALA A 191 17.01 -1.89 -0.18
N ILE A 192 17.23 -1.29 -1.34
CA ILE A 192 18.41 -1.59 -2.17
C ILE A 192 19.70 -1.21 -1.45
N CYS A 193 19.73 -0.06 -0.80
CA CYS A 193 20.90 0.39 -0.05
C CYS A 193 21.22 -0.54 1.12
N PHE A 194 20.22 -0.88 1.94
CA PHE A 194 20.39 -1.77 3.09
C PHE A 194 20.75 -3.19 2.66
N ASN A 195 20.13 -3.72 1.60
CA ASN A 195 20.51 -5.04 1.08
C ASN A 195 21.98 -5.07 0.66
N LYS A 196 22.47 -4.05 -0.06
CA LYS A 196 23.89 -3.96 -0.41
C LYS A 196 24.79 -3.86 0.82
N LEU A 197 24.37 -3.12 1.85
CA LEU A 197 25.10 -3.01 3.11
C LEU A 197 25.16 -4.37 3.83
N PHE A 198 24.05 -5.09 3.88
CA PHE A 198 24.00 -6.43 4.49
C PHE A 198 24.82 -7.45 3.72
N ASP A 199 24.88 -7.35 2.39
CA ASP A 199 25.73 -8.21 1.56
C ASP A 199 27.24 -8.04 1.87
N LEU A 200 27.64 -6.88 2.42
CA LEU A 200 29.04 -6.64 2.85
C LEU A 200 29.37 -7.34 4.17
N ILE A 201 28.38 -7.77 4.95
CA ILE A 201 28.59 -8.45 6.23
C ILE A 201 28.77 -9.95 5.97
N PRO A 202 29.97 -10.53 6.28
CA PRO A 202 30.22 -11.94 6.04
C PRO A 202 29.19 -12.84 6.75
N GLY A 203 28.52 -13.69 6.00
CA GLY A 203 27.54 -14.64 6.53
C GLY A 203 26.12 -14.08 6.67
N PHE A 204 25.89 -12.76 6.56
CA PHE A 204 24.57 -12.17 6.67
C PHE A 204 23.64 -12.63 5.54
N SER A 205 24.15 -12.75 4.32
CA SER A 205 23.41 -13.29 3.16
C SER A 205 22.98 -14.76 3.29
N LYS A 206 23.52 -15.47 4.27
CA LYS A 206 23.17 -16.87 4.60
C LYS A 206 22.15 -16.98 5.71
N LEU A 207 21.77 -15.86 6.33
CA LEU A 207 20.70 -15.81 7.32
C LEU A 207 19.37 -15.93 6.62
N ASP A 208 18.79 -17.10 6.68
CA ASP A 208 17.41 -17.34 6.26
C ASP A 208 16.52 -17.13 7.48
N ILE A 209 16.01 -15.91 7.61
CA ILE A 209 15.14 -15.48 8.73
C ILE A 209 13.75 -15.26 8.16
N ASP A 210 13.13 -16.33 7.74
CA ASP A 210 11.69 -16.35 7.47
C ASP A 210 10.91 -17.02 8.61
N ALA A 211 9.59 -16.93 8.57
CA ALA A 211 8.74 -17.52 9.60
C ALA A 211 8.92 -19.05 9.71
N GLU A 212 9.15 -19.73 8.59
CA GLU A 212 9.42 -21.16 8.57
C GLU A 212 10.80 -21.51 9.12
N GLY A 213 11.82 -20.74 8.77
CA GLY A 213 13.19 -20.91 9.27
C GLY A 213 13.28 -20.65 10.78
N LEU A 214 12.59 -19.64 11.30
CA LEU A 214 12.46 -19.38 12.72
C LEU A 214 11.78 -20.54 13.44
N LYS A 215 10.68 -21.06 12.90
CA LYS A 215 9.98 -22.22 13.44
C LYS A 215 10.87 -23.47 13.44
N LYS A 216 11.58 -23.75 12.35
CA LYS A 216 12.51 -24.88 12.26
C LYS A 216 13.67 -24.75 13.26
N LYS A 217 14.19 -23.56 13.48
CA LYS A 217 15.35 -23.32 14.33
C LYS A 217 15.02 -23.21 15.81
N PHE A 218 13.92 -22.57 16.15
CA PHE A 218 13.52 -22.30 17.54
C PHE A 218 12.30 -23.12 18.02
N GLY A 219 11.74 -23.96 17.16
CA GLY A 219 10.56 -24.78 17.49
C GLY A 219 9.37 -23.89 17.87
N VAL A 220 8.76 -24.19 19.01
CA VAL A 220 7.58 -23.44 19.50
C VAL A 220 7.85 -21.96 19.71
N LEU A 221 9.06 -21.59 20.11
CA LEU A 221 9.44 -20.16 20.28
C LEU A 221 9.52 -19.40 18.96
N GLY A 222 9.67 -20.09 17.85
CA GLY A 222 9.65 -19.48 16.50
C GLY A 222 8.26 -19.42 15.88
N GLU A 223 7.22 -19.86 16.55
CA GLU A 223 5.84 -19.76 16.08
C GLU A 223 5.40 -18.29 16.07
N PRO A 224 4.75 -17.79 15.00
CA PRO A 224 4.29 -16.40 14.90
C PRO A 224 3.42 -15.96 16.08
N LEU A 225 2.59 -16.87 16.62
CA LEU A 225 1.75 -16.60 17.79
C LEU A 225 2.60 -16.30 19.03
N VAL A 226 3.64 -17.11 19.28
CA VAL A 226 4.53 -16.93 20.45
C VAL A 226 5.36 -15.66 20.31
N LEU A 227 5.89 -15.41 19.11
CA LEU A 227 6.58 -14.14 18.81
C LEU A 227 5.66 -12.93 19.03
N GLY A 228 4.41 -13.01 18.59
CA GLY A 228 3.40 -11.98 18.83
C GLY A 228 3.13 -11.73 20.32
N VAL A 229 3.03 -12.78 21.12
CA VAL A 229 2.88 -12.68 22.57
C VAL A 229 4.11 -12.00 23.21
N ILE A 230 5.33 -12.39 22.81
CA ILE A 230 6.56 -11.80 23.33
C ILE A 230 6.63 -10.32 22.99
N VAL A 231 6.39 -9.95 21.73
CA VAL A 231 6.39 -8.55 21.27
C VAL A 231 5.31 -7.75 21.98
N GLY A 232 4.09 -8.30 22.13
CA GLY A 232 3.00 -7.66 22.85
C GLY A 232 3.33 -7.43 24.33
N ALA A 233 3.95 -8.40 24.99
CA ALA A 233 4.39 -8.26 26.37
C ALA A 233 5.49 -7.21 26.53
N LEU A 234 6.44 -7.12 25.59
CA LEU A 234 7.47 -6.07 25.60
C LEU A 234 6.89 -4.68 25.39
N ILE A 235 5.90 -4.54 24.51
CA ILE A 235 5.20 -3.26 24.28
C ILE A 235 4.39 -2.88 25.54
N GLY A 236 3.66 -3.83 26.13
CA GLY A 236 2.91 -3.60 27.37
C GLY A 236 3.83 -3.17 28.51
N TRP A 237 4.96 -3.83 28.65
CA TRP A 237 5.97 -3.44 29.64
C TRP A 237 6.55 -2.04 29.38
N ALA A 238 6.88 -1.70 28.14
CA ALA A 238 7.38 -0.37 27.76
C ALA A 238 6.32 0.74 27.96
N ALA A 239 5.04 0.38 27.88
CA ALA A 239 3.90 1.28 28.15
C ALA A 239 3.48 1.32 29.62
N GLU A 240 4.18 0.58 30.50
CA GLU A 240 3.84 0.43 31.95
C GLU A 240 2.38 -0.01 32.15
N LEU A 241 1.88 -0.86 31.27
CA LEU A 241 0.54 -1.46 31.38
C LEU A 241 0.62 -2.75 32.20
N ASP A 242 -0.32 -2.95 33.13
CA ASP A 242 -0.46 -4.15 33.96
C ASP A 242 -0.98 -5.37 33.17
#